data_ee1f3393bc7308659eb5e812cd6bb2f3
#
_entry.id   ee1f3393bc7308659eb5e812cd6bb2f3
#
_cell.length_a   1.000
_cell.length_b   1.000
_cell.length_c   1.000
_cell.angle_alpha   90.00
_cell.angle_beta   90.00
_cell.angle_gamma   90.00
#
_symmetry.space_group_name_H-M   'P 1'
#
loop_
_entity.id
_entity.type
_entity.pdbx_description
1 polymer ?
#
loop_
_entity_poly.entity_id
_entity_poly.type
_entity_poly.pdbx_seq_one_letter_code
_entity_poly.pdbx_strand_id
1 'polypeptide(L)'
;MRSWFGFELNLRNVLLVLSAKKNGLPYENQVIAANSLADSMRRSSARDLGLASEWPWIDRLLQIIEIPDLLQREKAIDMLRWNFLDEQNTFNYFTVEVLIAFYIKLGIIERWLRLDPATGEELFRNLLGTLQNSYEFPNEFNIKDGRK
;
A
#
# COMPACT_ATOMS: atom_id res chain seq x y z
N MET A 1 10.24 -2.02 -18.36
CA MET A 1 9.72 -0.89 -17.55
C MET A 1 8.21 -0.80 -17.49
N ARG A 2 7.46 -0.86 -18.59
CA ARG A 2 5.97 -0.81 -18.56
C ARG A 2 5.37 -1.87 -17.65
N SER A 3 5.95 -3.08 -17.60
CA SER A 3 5.50 -4.19 -16.74
C SER A 3 5.60 -3.85 -15.24
N TRP A 4 6.68 -3.18 -14.80
CA TRP A 4 6.85 -2.76 -13.42
C TRP A 4 5.78 -1.74 -12.99
N PHE A 5 5.58 -0.68 -13.78
CA PHE A 5 4.56 0.32 -13.43
C PHE A 5 3.15 -0.27 -13.43
N GLY A 6 2.86 -1.19 -14.37
CA GLY A 6 1.61 -1.93 -14.38
C GLY A 6 1.43 -2.79 -13.14
N PHE A 7 2.46 -3.53 -12.75
CA PHE A 7 2.46 -4.34 -11.53
C PHE A 7 2.27 -3.48 -10.27
N GLU A 8 3.05 -2.41 -10.11
CA GLU A 8 2.97 -1.52 -8.93
C GLU A 8 1.60 -0.84 -8.83
N LEU A 9 1.03 -0.39 -9.95
CA LEU A 9 -0.33 0.17 -9.98
C LEU A 9 -1.36 -0.88 -9.57
N ASN A 10 -1.28 -2.08 -10.12
CA ASN A 10 -2.19 -3.17 -9.79
C ASN A 10 -2.06 -3.60 -8.33
N LEU A 11 -0.83 -3.69 -7.81
CA LEU A 11 -0.57 -4.01 -6.41
C LEU A 11 -1.22 -2.98 -5.48
N ARG A 12 -1.06 -1.69 -5.77
CA ARG A 12 -1.69 -0.62 -4.98
C ARG A 12 -3.21 -0.67 -5.05
N ASN A 13 -3.78 -0.90 -6.23
CA ASN A 13 -5.22 -1.04 -6.39
C ASN A 13 -5.77 -2.23 -5.57
N VAL A 14 -5.10 -3.39 -5.61
CA VAL A 14 -5.51 -4.56 -4.83
C VAL A 14 -5.44 -4.27 -3.34
N LEU A 15 -4.34 -3.68 -2.85
CA LEU A 15 -4.20 -3.28 -1.44
C LEU A 15 -5.29 -2.30 -1.00
N LEU A 16 -5.62 -1.31 -1.85
CA LEU A 16 -6.69 -0.35 -1.61
C LEU A 16 -8.04 -1.06 -1.48
N VAL A 17 -8.40 -1.90 -2.45
CA VAL A 17 -9.68 -2.60 -2.45
C VAL A 17 -9.82 -3.54 -1.25
N LEU A 18 -8.76 -4.29 -0.91
CA LEU A 18 -8.77 -5.20 0.24
C LEU A 18 -8.90 -4.43 1.56
N SER A 19 -8.18 -3.31 1.69
CA SER A 19 -8.29 -2.43 2.86
C SER A 19 -9.66 -1.79 2.97
N ALA A 20 -10.22 -1.30 1.88
CA ALA A 20 -11.55 -0.69 1.85
C ALA A 20 -12.65 -1.71 2.19
N LYS A 21 -12.60 -2.91 1.62
CA LYS A 21 -13.52 -4.02 1.95
C LYS A 21 -13.47 -4.38 3.43
N LYS A 22 -12.26 -4.47 4.01
CA LYS A 22 -12.08 -4.77 5.44
C LYS A 22 -12.73 -3.71 6.34
N ASN A 23 -12.71 -2.45 5.92
CA ASN A 23 -13.23 -1.32 6.70
C ASN A 23 -14.66 -0.88 6.26
N GLY A 24 -15.30 -1.58 5.33
CA GLY A 24 -16.62 -1.23 4.83
C GLY A 24 -16.68 0.11 4.07
N LEU A 25 -15.56 0.51 3.45
CA LEU A 25 -15.46 1.78 2.71
C LEU A 25 -15.72 1.59 1.22
N PRO A 26 -16.30 2.59 0.53
CA PRO A 26 -16.46 2.55 -0.93
C PRO A 26 -15.10 2.67 -1.62
N TYR A 27 -14.88 1.91 -2.69
CA TYR A 27 -13.60 1.85 -3.41
C TYR A 27 -13.72 1.93 -4.93
N GLU A 28 -14.92 1.78 -5.48
CA GLU A 28 -15.14 1.63 -6.92
C GLU A 28 -14.57 2.79 -7.74
N ASN A 29 -14.69 4.01 -7.21
CA ASN A 29 -14.20 5.24 -7.83
C ASN A 29 -12.73 5.54 -7.52
N GLN A 30 -12.09 4.75 -6.65
CA GLN A 30 -10.71 4.97 -6.24
C GLN A 30 -9.71 4.08 -6.99
N VAL A 31 -10.20 3.04 -7.67
CA VAL A 31 -9.38 2.14 -8.48
C VAL A 31 -8.93 2.86 -9.74
N ILE A 32 -7.62 3.08 -9.85
CA ILE A 32 -6.99 3.80 -10.96
C ILE A 32 -6.51 2.78 -11.98
N ALA A 33 -7.22 2.52 -13.01
CA ALA A 33 -6.81 1.90 -14.27
C ALA A 33 -8.04 1.55 -15.12
N ALA A 34 -7.83 1.41 -16.42
CA ALA A 34 -8.81 0.91 -17.37
C ALA A 34 -8.30 -0.43 -17.96
N ASN A 35 -8.17 -1.46 -17.12
CA ASN A 35 -7.75 -2.80 -17.53
C ASN A 35 -8.68 -3.86 -16.93
N SER A 36 -8.59 -5.11 -17.43
CA SER A 36 -9.43 -6.22 -16.98
C SER A 36 -9.34 -6.45 -15.46
N LEU A 37 -8.16 -6.28 -14.88
CA LEU A 37 -7.93 -6.39 -13.44
C LEU A 37 -8.74 -5.34 -12.66
N ALA A 38 -8.69 -4.08 -13.07
CA ALA A 38 -9.44 -3.00 -12.43
C ALA A 38 -10.94 -3.22 -12.53
N ASP A 39 -11.44 -3.70 -13.67
CA ASP A 39 -12.85 -4.03 -13.86
C ASP A 39 -13.30 -5.20 -12.99
N SER A 40 -12.46 -6.23 -12.86
CA SER A 40 -12.70 -7.35 -11.94
C SER A 40 -12.75 -6.90 -10.48
N MET A 41 -11.81 -6.04 -10.06
CA MET A 41 -11.80 -5.47 -8.71
C MET A 41 -13.07 -4.68 -8.39
N ARG A 42 -13.59 -3.91 -9.35
CA ARG A 42 -14.81 -3.11 -9.16
C ARG A 42 -16.07 -3.97 -9.03
N ARG A 43 -16.11 -5.14 -9.69
CA ARG A 43 -17.31 -6.00 -9.80
C ARG A 43 -17.30 -7.17 -8.83
N SER A 44 -16.14 -7.65 -8.42
CA SER A 44 -16.01 -8.88 -7.65
C SER A 44 -16.28 -8.67 -6.17
N SER A 45 -17.18 -9.45 -5.60
CA SER A 45 -17.36 -9.59 -4.16
C SER A 45 -16.49 -10.70 -3.54
N ALA A 46 -15.81 -11.51 -4.36
CA ALA A 46 -14.97 -12.60 -3.90
C ALA A 46 -13.76 -12.09 -3.09
N ARG A 47 -13.26 -12.94 -2.18
CA ARG A 47 -12.09 -12.61 -1.34
C ARG A 47 -10.83 -12.38 -2.17
N ASP A 48 -10.62 -13.21 -3.19
CA ASP A 48 -9.50 -13.16 -4.13
C ASP A 48 -9.75 -12.23 -5.32
N LEU A 49 -10.85 -11.48 -5.29
CA LEU A 49 -11.30 -10.61 -6.38
C LEU A 49 -11.55 -11.35 -7.70
N GLY A 50 -11.56 -12.70 -7.68
CA GLY A 50 -11.68 -13.55 -8.87
C GLY A 50 -10.44 -13.53 -9.76
N LEU A 51 -9.27 -13.17 -9.25
CA LEU A 51 -8.07 -12.84 -10.02
C LEU A 51 -6.91 -13.81 -9.80
N ALA A 52 -7.01 -14.70 -8.81
CA ALA A 52 -5.90 -15.59 -8.42
C ALA A 52 -5.41 -16.47 -9.57
N SER A 53 -6.31 -16.90 -10.46
CA SER A 53 -5.95 -17.74 -11.61
C SER A 53 -5.14 -17.03 -12.69
N GLU A 54 -5.31 -15.72 -12.85
CA GLU A 54 -4.59 -14.93 -13.85
C GLU A 54 -3.32 -14.28 -13.26
N TRP A 55 -3.32 -14.05 -11.95
CA TRP A 55 -2.28 -13.29 -11.27
C TRP A 55 -1.79 -14.01 -10.01
N PRO A 56 -0.81 -14.95 -10.12
CA PRO A 56 -0.34 -15.77 -8.99
C PRO A 56 0.17 -14.98 -7.78
N TRP A 57 0.67 -13.74 -7.99
CA TRP A 57 1.12 -12.90 -6.90
C TRP A 57 -0.02 -12.39 -6.01
N ILE A 58 -1.29 -12.42 -6.48
CA ILE A 58 -2.45 -12.02 -5.68
C ILE A 58 -2.68 -12.99 -4.52
N ASP A 59 -2.59 -14.28 -4.73
CA ASP A 59 -2.71 -15.27 -3.66
C ASP A 59 -1.67 -15.04 -2.56
N ARG A 60 -0.44 -14.75 -2.97
CA ARG A 60 0.63 -14.43 -2.04
C ARG A 60 0.34 -13.12 -1.29
N LEU A 61 -0.18 -12.11 -1.98
CA LEU A 61 -0.58 -10.85 -1.36
C LEU A 61 -1.70 -11.05 -0.33
N LEU A 62 -2.71 -11.88 -0.63
CA LEU A 62 -3.79 -12.22 0.30
C LEU A 62 -3.26 -12.86 1.60
N GLN A 63 -2.24 -13.71 1.50
CA GLN A 63 -1.58 -14.27 2.69
C GLN A 63 -0.81 -13.20 3.46
N ILE A 64 -0.13 -12.30 2.77
CA ILE A 64 0.67 -11.21 3.38
C ILE A 64 -0.21 -10.25 4.17
N ILE A 65 -1.39 -9.87 3.66
CA ILE A 65 -2.27 -8.91 4.36
C ILE A 65 -2.87 -9.46 5.64
N GLU A 66 -2.89 -10.77 5.83
CA GLU A 66 -3.32 -11.42 7.08
C GLU A 66 -2.24 -11.41 8.17
N ILE A 67 -1.00 -11.00 7.86
CA ILE A 67 0.06 -10.86 8.84
C ILE A 67 -0.32 -9.74 9.83
N PRO A 68 -0.45 -10.03 11.15
CA PRO A 68 -0.90 -9.05 12.13
C PRO A 68 0.12 -7.93 12.34
N ASP A 69 1.41 -8.29 12.37
CA ASP A 69 2.51 -7.36 12.55
C ASP A 69 2.70 -6.48 11.32
N LEU A 70 2.57 -5.16 11.52
CA LEU A 70 2.66 -4.18 10.43
C LEU A 70 4.04 -4.19 9.76
N LEU A 71 5.11 -4.29 10.56
CA LEU A 71 6.48 -4.26 10.04
C LEU A 71 6.76 -5.47 9.17
N GLN A 72 6.36 -6.65 9.63
CA GLN A 72 6.52 -7.90 8.89
C GLN A 72 5.69 -7.90 7.60
N ARG A 73 4.47 -7.37 7.67
CA ARG A 73 3.59 -7.23 6.50
C ARG A 73 4.21 -6.32 5.44
N GLU A 74 4.70 -5.14 5.83
CA GLU A 74 5.35 -4.21 4.90
C GLU A 74 6.61 -4.80 4.28
N LYS A 75 7.44 -5.52 5.07
CA LYS A 75 8.60 -6.26 4.55
C LYS A 75 8.20 -7.32 3.54
N ALA A 76 7.13 -8.05 3.78
CA ALA A 76 6.64 -9.08 2.87
C ALA A 76 6.10 -8.48 1.56
N ILE A 77 5.44 -7.31 1.62
CA ILE A 77 5.00 -6.57 0.43
C ILE A 77 6.22 -6.09 -0.39
N ASP A 78 7.26 -5.57 0.28
CA ASP A 78 8.49 -5.18 -0.43
C ASP A 78 9.24 -6.37 -1.01
N MET A 79 9.20 -7.51 -0.34
CA MET A 79 9.76 -8.75 -0.90
C MET A 79 8.97 -9.22 -2.13
N LEU A 80 7.65 -9.01 -2.16
CA LEU A 80 6.85 -9.27 -3.36
C LEU A 80 7.30 -8.38 -4.53
N ARG A 81 7.53 -7.09 -4.27
CA ARG A 81 8.09 -6.14 -5.25
C ARG A 81 9.48 -6.56 -5.74
N TRP A 82 10.32 -6.96 -4.81
CA TRP A 82 11.68 -7.42 -5.08
C TRP A 82 11.69 -8.64 -5.99
N ASN A 83 10.91 -9.66 -5.66
CA ASN A 83 10.82 -10.89 -6.43
C ASN A 83 10.29 -10.62 -7.85
N PHE A 84 9.30 -9.74 -8.00
CA PHE A 84 8.80 -9.35 -9.31
C PHE A 84 9.91 -8.74 -10.18
N LEU A 85 10.75 -7.87 -9.60
CA LEU A 85 11.89 -7.28 -10.32
C LEU A 85 12.93 -8.34 -10.72
N ASP A 86 13.18 -9.35 -9.85
CA ASP A 86 14.10 -10.45 -10.17
C ASP A 86 13.56 -11.31 -11.31
N GLU A 87 12.29 -11.70 -11.25
CA GLU A 87 11.64 -12.49 -12.30
C GLU A 87 11.68 -11.77 -13.66
N GLN A 88 11.42 -10.46 -13.69
CA GLN A 88 11.47 -9.67 -14.92
C GLN A 88 12.89 -9.57 -15.50
N ASN A 89 13.93 -9.75 -14.70
CA ASN A 89 15.32 -9.57 -15.11
C ASN A 89 16.12 -10.89 -15.19
N THR A 90 15.48 -12.05 -14.95
CA THR A 90 16.16 -13.35 -14.89
C THR A 90 17.01 -13.64 -16.12
N PHE A 91 16.60 -13.21 -17.31
CA PHE A 91 17.31 -13.42 -18.58
C PHE A 91 17.86 -12.14 -19.20
N ASN A 92 17.75 -11.00 -18.48
CA ASN A 92 18.22 -9.71 -18.97
C ASN A 92 19.61 -9.42 -18.38
N TYR A 93 20.62 -9.38 -19.24
CA TYR A 93 21.98 -9.02 -18.86
C TYR A 93 22.39 -7.73 -19.58
N PHE A 94 23.03 -6.81 -18.85
CA PHE A 94 23.57 -5.56 -19.41
C PHE A 94 22.53 -4.67 -20.13
N THR A 95 21.29 -4.67 -19.64
CA THR A 95 20.20 -3.85 -20.16
C THR A 95 19.87 -2.69 -19.21
N VAL A 96 19.21 -1.66 -19.73
CA VAL A 96 18.74 -0.52 -18.94
C VAL A 96 17.71 -0.98 -17.89
N GLU A 97 16.92 -2.00 -18.20
CA GLU A 97 15.94 -2.61 -17.28
C GLU A 97 16.58 -3.13 -16.01
N VAL A 98 17.74 -3.78 -16.12
CA VAL A 98 18.51 -4.27 -14.95
C VAL A 98 18.98 -3.11 -14.08
N LEU A 99 19.50 -2.04 -14.69
CA LEU A 99 19.92 -0.85 -13.94
C LEU A 99 18.77 -0.18 -13.19
N ILE A 100 17.61 -0.10 -13.84
CA ILE A 100 16.42 0.48 -13.22
C ILE A 100 15.89 -0.43 -12.11
N ALA A 101 15.85 -1.75 -12.31
CA ALA A 101 15.48 -2.70 -11.25
C ALA A 101 16.43 -2.58 -10.05
N PHE A 102 17.73 -2.45 -10.28
CA PHE A 102 18.71 -2.20 -9.24
C PHE A 102 18.41 -0.89 -8.48
N TYR A 103 18.13 0.19 -9.20
CA TYR A 103 17.79 1.48 -8.60
C TYR A 103 16.52 1.41 -7.73
N ILE A 104 15.48 0.72 -8.22
CA ILE A 104 14.24 0.52 -7.45
C ILE A 104 14.52 -0.29 -6.16
N LYS A 105 15.30 -1.37 -6.26
CA LYS A 105 15.71 -2.19 -5.12
C LYS A 105 16.52 -1.39 -4.11
N LEU A 106 17.42 -0.54 -4.59
CA LEU A 106 18.17 0.37 -3.73
C LEU A 106 17.25 1.31 -2.96
N GLY A 107 16.23 1.86 -3.61
CA GLY A 107 15.20 2.68 -2.94
C GLY A 107 14.42 1.93 -1.86
N ILE A 108 14.14 0.64 -2.07
CA ILE A 108 13.53 -0.22 -1.04
C ILE A 108 14.46 -0.35 0.18
N ILE A 109 15.74 -0.66 -0.05
CA ILE A 109 16.75 -0.77 1.03
C ILE A 109 16.90 0.56 1.78
N GLU A 110 17.03 1.67 1.05
CA GLU A 110 17.19 2.99 1.63
C GLU A 110 15.98 3.37 2.52
N ARG A 111 14.77 3.05 2.10
CA ARG A 111 13.56 3.23 2.91
C ARG A 111 13.67 2.51 4.25
N TRP A 112 14.14 1.25 4.27
CA TRP A 112 14.30 0.46 5.49
C TRP A 112 15.42 0.96 6.39
N LEU A 113 16.51 1.45 5.82
CA LEU A 113 17.61 2.04 6.57
C LEU A 113 17.26 3.37 7.23
N ARG A 114 16.31 4.11 6.66
CA ARG A 114 15.81 5.38 7.20
C ARG A 114 14.72 5.23 8.27
N LEU A 115 14.19 4.03 8.49
CA LEU A 115 13.19 3.79 9.53
C LEU A 115 13.87 3.85 10.90
N ASP A 116 13.70 4.99 11.57
CA ASP A 116 14.12 5.24 12.93
C ASP A 116 12.89 5.41 13.83
N PRO A 117 12.77 4.61 14.92
CA PRO A 117 11.62 4.68 15.83
C PRO A 117 11.44 6.05 16.48
N ALA A 118 12.53 6.75 16.83
CA ALA A 118 12.48 8.05 17.48
C ALA A 118 11.92 9.12 16.54
N THR A 119 12.41 9.17 15.29
CA THR A 119 11.88 10.05 14.24
C THR A 119 10.43 9.71 13.92
N GLY A 120 10.06 8.43 13.90
CA GLY A 120 8.69 7.99 13.68
C GLY A 120 7.72 8.48 14.76
N GLU A 121 8.12 8.41 16.02
CA GLU A 121 7.34 8.90 17.17
C GLU A 121 7.14 10.42 17.11
N GLU A 122 8.18 11.16 16.80
CA GLU A 122 8.11 12.62 16.65
C GLU A 122 7.15 13.03 15.52
N LEU A 123 7.27 12.40 14.34
CA LEU A 123 6.38 12.65 13.21
C LEU A 123 4.93 12.32 13.54
N PHE A 124 4.68 11.23 14.26
CA PHE A 124 3.34 10.85 14.69
C PHE A 124 2.74 11.87 15.67
N ARG A 125 3.52 12.33 16.66
CA ARG A 125 3.10 13.38 17.60
C ARG A 125 2.76 14.69 16.88
N ASN A 126 3.59 15.09 15.91
CA ASN A 126 3.35 16.28 15.09
C ASN A 126 2.09 16.15 14.24
N LEU A 127 1.83 14.97 13.65
CA LEU A 127 0.60 14.67 12.92
C LEU A 127 -0.64 14.79 13.83
N LEU A 128 -0.59 14.17 15.02
CA LEU A 128 -1.69 14.29 15.99
C LEU A 128 -1.95 15.74 16.41
N GLY A 129 -0.89 16.50 16.68
CA GLY A 129 -1.01 17.92 17.00
C GLY A 129 -1.64 18.73 15.86
N THR A 130 -1.25 18.45 14.62
CA THR A 130 -1.84 19.10 13.44
C THR A 130 -3.31 18.76 13.27
N LEU A 131 -3.68 17.47 13.45
CA LEU A 131 -5.07 17.03 13.37
C LEU A 131 -5.93 17.65 14.48
N GLN A 132 -5.45 17.69 15.70
CA GLN A 132 -6.15 18.30 16.83
C GLN A 132 -6.37 19.81 16.60
N ASN A 133 -5.36 20.51 16.06
CA ASN A 133 -5.45 21.94 15.79
C ASN A 133 -6.26 22.28 14.53
N SER A 134 -6.42 21.34 13.61
CA SER A 134 -7.23 21.51 12.39
C SER A 134 -8.73 21.26 12.60
N TYR A 135 -9.10 20.64 13.71
CA TYR A 135 -10.48 20.36 14.07
C TYR A 135 -11.00 21.43 15.03
N GLU A 136 -11.66 22.44 14.51
CA GLU A 136 -12.46 23.37 15.32
C GLU A 136 -13.73 22.64 15.76
N PHE A 137 -13.83 22.32 17.07
CA PHE A 137 -15.07 21.79 17.62
C PHE A 137 -16.18 22.85 17.44
N PRO A 138 -17.36 22.50 16.94
CA PRO A 138 -18.51 23.41 16.96
C PRO A 138 -18.71 23.97 18.35
N ASN A 139 -19.06 25.27 18.46
CA ASN A 139 -19.21 26.00 19.73
C ASN A 139 -20.18 25.32 20.72
N GLU A 140 -21.02 24.40 20.25
CA GLU A 140 -21.96 23.60 21.05
C GLU A 140 -21.28 22.62 22.02
N PHE A 141 -20.01 22.28 21.79
CA PHE A 141 -19.22 21.40 22.66
C PHE A 141 -18.28 22.15 23.61
N ASN A 142 -18.23 23.47 23.57
CA ASN A 142 -17.52 24.26 24.55
C ASN A 142 -18.33 24.29 25.87
N ILE A 143 -18.15 23.28 26.70
CA ILE A 143 -18.66 23.28 28.06
C ILE A 143 -17.97 24.44 28.79
N LYS A 144 -18.66 25.57 28.90
CA LYS A 144 -18.25 26.62 29.83
C LYS A 144 -18.28 26.02 31.23
N ASP A 145 -17.10 25.83 31.81
CA ASP A 145 -16.93 25.48 33.22
C ASP A 145 -17.67 26.53 34.07
N GLY A 146 -18.91 26.24 34.36
CA GLY A 146 -19.74 27.01 35.34
C GLY A 146 -19.33 26.66 36.73
N ARG A 147 -18.18 27.13 37.21
CA ARG A 147 -17.89 27.24 38.62
C ARG A 147 -18.42 28.58 39.12
N LYS A 148 -19.54 28.56 39.80
CA LYS A 148 -19.87 29.47 40.87
C LYS A 148 -19.68 28.79 42.20
#